data_44978c6a25a55c0c511114fc4320a754
#
_entry.id   44978c6a25a55c0c511114fc4320a754
#
_cell.length_a   1.000
_cell.length_b   1.000
_cell.length_c   1.000
_cell.angle_alpha   90.00
_cell.angle_beta   90.00
_cell.angle_gamma   90.00
#
_symmetry.space_group_name_H-M   'P 1'
#
loop_
_entity.id
_entity.type
_entity.pdbx_description
1 polymer ?
#
loop_
_entity_poly.entity_id
_entity_poly.type
_entity_poly.pdbx_seq_one_letter_code
_entity_poly.pdbx_strand_id
1 'polypeptide(L)'
;MAEPAGFDVDIVPVDVQMQRNQHYDVFMLEHDYVGAFAIGFSLNDPWIQDFKVSHTPAVLFDNYIIGNPSTAYVGIDNDEGMELAVSYLARLGHRKIAYLSSSLGSQILQIRHAAFLRAMHQHGLNTTSSSTGCSYYLSECMEKHLPRFLEKGMTAIICSQDTLANAALIQCQQLGYKVPEDISIIGFDDIPIAAYTSPPLTTVRQDRLELGKSGFFALSSLLNSISISTFLLHAQLIERKSTGEVPVT
;
A
#
# COMPACT_ATOMS: atom_id res chain seq x y z
N MET A 1 14.11 19.54 -0.80
CA MET A 1 13.45 20.37 0.24
C MET A 1 14.28 20.42 1.52
N ALA A 2 14.85 19.32 1.99
CA ALA A 2 15.66 19.30 3.22
C ALA A 2 16.92 20.17 3.11
N GLU A 3 17.78 19.95 2.12
CA GLU A 3 19.01 20.74 1.93
C GLU A 3 18.80 22.25 1.86
N PRO A 4 17.83 22.80 1.07
CA PRO A 4 17.55 24.23 1.10
C PRO A 4 17.02 24.73 2.45
N ALA A 5 16.51 23.86 3.31
CA ALA A 5 16.07 24.18 4.67
C ALA A 5 17.18 23.97 5.72
N GLY A 6 18.40 23.64 5.29
CA GLY A 6 19.55 23.50 6.16
C GLY A 6 19.64 22.13 6.87
N PHE A 7 18.97 21.11 6.35
CA PHE A 7 19.07 19.73 6.86
C PHE A 7 19.89 18.84 5.95
N ASP A 8 20.79 18.07 6.54
CA ASP A 8 21.41 16.90 5.91
C ASP A 8 20.49 15.69 6.06
N VAL A 9 20.52 14.77 5.08
CA VAL A 9 19.68 13.57 5.06
C VAL A 9 20.55 12.33 4.88
N ASP A 10 20.54 11.48 5.89
CA ASP A 10 21.19 10.18 5.85
C ASP A 10 20.18 9.06 5.58
N ILE A 11 20.55 8.05 4.80
CA ILE A 11 19.77 6.83 4.61
C ILE A 11 20.40 5.71 5.40
N VAL A 12 19.73 5.27 6.46
CA VAL A 12 20.22 4.24 7.37
C VAL A 12 19.38 2.98 7.24
N PRO A 13 19.94 1.86 6.74
CA PRO A 13 19.28 0.57 6.79
C PRO A 13 19.16 0.10 8.25
N VAL A 14 17.93 -0.20 8.69
CA VAL A 14 17.65 -0.67 10.06
C VAL A 14 17.02 -2.05 9.98
N ASP A 15 17.69 -3.05 10.56
CA ASP A 15 17.16 -4.40 10.68
C ASP A 15 16.56 -4.66 12.08
N VAL A 16 15.85 -5.78 12.22
CA VAL A 16 15.18 -6.17 13.48
C VAL A 16 16.19 -6.40 14.61
N GLN A 17 17.41 -6.86 14.29
CA GLN A 17 18.44 -7.08 15.32
C GLN A 17 18.94 -5.77 15.89
N MET A 18 19.16 -4.78 15.04
CA MET A 18 19.54 -3.43 15.48
C MET A 18 18.43 -2.82 16.35
N GLN A 19 17.17 -2.93 15.95
CA GLN A 19 16.03 -2.44 16.73
C GLN A 19 15.91 -3.11 18.10
N ARG A 20 16.26 -4.40 18.23
CA ARG A 20 16.26 -5.11 19.52
C ARG A 20 17.38 -4.68 20.44
N ASN A 21 18.51 -4.30 19.87
CA ASN A 21 19.71 -3.95 20.66
C ASN A 21 19.69 -2.49 21.14
N GLN A 22 18.90 -1.62 20.48
CA GLN A 22 18.92 -0.19 20.74
C GLN A 22 17.53 0.42 20.51
N HIS A 23 17.04 1.15 21.51
CA HIS A 23 15.80 1.91 21.38
C HIS A 23 15.95 3.09 20.40
N TYR A 24 14.84 3.43 19.72
CA TYR A 24 14.82 4.49 18.70
C TYR A 24 15.40 5.82 19.21
N ASP A 25 14.92 6.35 20.35
CA ASP A 25 15.41 7.64 20.86
C ASP A 25 16.91 7.63 21.20
N VAL A 26 17.44 6.49 21.69
CA VAL A 26 18.88 6.32 21.98
C VAL A 26 19.67 6.33 20.68
N PHE A 27 19.21 5.59 19.66
CA PHE A 27 19.83 5.60 18.33
C PHE A 27 19.89 7.01 17.73
N MET A 28 18.78 7.75 17.80
CA MET A 28 18.71 9.11 17.28
C MET A 28 19.68 10.06 18.00
N LEU A 29 19.77 9.94 19.33
CA LEU A 29 20.65 10.75 20.15
C LEU A 29 22.14 10.46 19.86
N GLU A 30 22.53 9.20 19.75
CA GLU A 30 23.93 8.80 19.49
C GLU A 30 24.46 9.23 18.11
N HIS A 31 23.55 9.45 17.15
CA HIS A 31 23.90 9.88 15.81
C HIS A 31 23.60 11.36 15.54
N ASP A 32 23.20 12.13 16.57
CA ASP A 32 22.82 13.54 16.45
C ASP A 32 21.68 13.79 15.45
N TYR A 33 20.76 12.81 15.27
CA TYR A 33 19.59 12.97 14.40
C TYR A 33 18.46 13.70 15.12
N VAL A 34 17.89 14.70 14.46
CA VAL A 34 16.80 15.53 15.02
C VAL A 34 15.40 14.98 14.73
N GLY A 35 15.28 14.07 13.76
CA GLY A 35 14.03 13.43 13.39
C GLY A 35 14.22 12.42 12.27
N ALA A 36 13.22 11.58 12.00
CA ALA A 36 13.33 10.50 11.02
C ALA A 36 12.09 10.35 10.13
N PHE A 37 12.34 9.80 8.94
CA PHE A 37 11.34 9.17 8.09
C PHE A 37 11.45 7.66 8.24
N ALA A 38 10.42 7.00 8.80
CA ALA A 38 10.38 5.56 9.01
C ALA A 38 9.62 4.88 7.87
N ILE A 39 10.34 4.05 7.09
CA ILE A 39 9.81 3.40 5.88
C ILE A 39 10.06 1.89 5.97
N GLY A 40 9.06 1.08 5.62
CA GLY A 40 9.19 -0.38 5.52
C GLY A 40 9.08 -1.13 6.84
N PHE A 41 8.64 -0.50 7.92
CA PHE A 41 8.45 -1.16 9.21
C PHE A 41 7.22 -2.05 9.21
N SER A 42 7.37 -3.26 9.77
CA SER A 42 6.28 -4.18 10.08
C SER A 42 5.70 -3.89 11.46
N LEU A 43 4.42 -4.24 11.68
CA LEU A 43 3.75 -4.04 12.98
C LEU A 43 4.45 -4.74 14.17
N ASN A 44 5.21 -5.81 13.88
CA ASN A 44 5.95 -6.57 14.89
C ASN A 44 7.38 -6.07 15.12
N ASP A 45 7.82 -5.04 14.40
CA ASP A 45 9.15 -4.49 14.57
C ASP A 45 9.27 -3.79 15.94
N PRO A 46 10.39 -3.96 16.66
CA PRO A 46 10.57 -3.41 18.01
C PRO A 46 10.34 -1.90 18.07
N TRP A 47 10.85 -1.14 17.13
CA TRP A 47 10.70 0.32 17.10
C TRP A 47 9.26 0.80 16.90
N ILE A 48 8.34 -0.05 16.46
CA ILE A 48 6.90 0.30 16.45
C ILE A 48 6.39 0.57 17.87
N GLN A 49 6.92 -0.15 18.88
CA GLN A 49 6.58 0.13 20.28
C GLN A 49 7.29 1.40 20.79
N ASP A 50 8.53 1.61 20.37
CA ASP A 50 9.29 2.81 20.70
C ASP A 50 8.59 4.07 20.16
N PHE A 51 8.12 4.05 18.93
CA PHE A 51 7.38 5.17 18.34
C PHE A 51 6.12 5.57 19.12
N LYS A 52 5.55 4.69 19.95
CA LYS A 52 4.40 5.04 20.82
C LYS A 52 4.75 5.97 21.96
N VAL A 53 6.00 5.97 22.39
CA VAL A 53 6.48 6.70 23.58
C VAL A 53 7.68 7.60 23.29
N SER A 54 8.19 7.58 22.06
CA SER A 54 9.34 8.37 21.63
C SER A 54 9.08 9.87 21.77
N HIS A 55 10.13 10.60 22.09
CA HIS A 55 10.16 12.06 22.09
C HIS A 55 10.82 12.63 20.84
N THR A 56 11.61 11.83 20.12
CA THR A 56 12.23 12.24 18.86
C THR A 56 11.21 12.19 17.73
N PRO A 57 11.04 13.29 16.98
CA PRO A 57 10.09 13.35 15.87
C PRO A 57 10.28 12.26 14.82
N ALA A 58 9.19 11.58 14.45
CA ALA A 58 9.19 10.58 13.39
C ALA A 58 7.97 10.71 12.49
N VAL A 59 8.20 10.60 11.17
CA VAL A 59 7.14 10.48 10.17
C VAL A 59 7.16 9.07 9.61
N LEU A 60 6.04 8.35 9.76
CA LEU A 60 5.88 6.98 9.29
C LEU A 60 5.06 6.97 7.99
N PHE A 61 5.42 6.08 7.05
CA PHE A 61 4.71 5.91 5.76
C PHE A 61 3.89 4.62 5.68
N ASP A 62 4.21 3.61 6.47
CA ASP A 62 3.56 2.29 6.41
C ASP A 62 2.69 1.95 7.63
N ASN A 63 2.88 2.69 8.71
CA ASN A 63 2.15 2.51 9.95
C ASN A 63 1.87 3.87 10.57
N TYR A 64 0.78 3.98 11.32
CA TYR A 64 0.55 5.18 12.09
C TYR A 64 0.41 4.88 13.58
N ILE A 65 0.89 5.79 14.41
CA ILE A 65 0.94 5.65 15.85
C ILE A 65 -0.15 6.52 16.47
N ILE A 66 -1.00 5.92 17.30
CA ILE A 66 -2.06 6.63 17.98
C ILE A 66 -1.52 7.21 19.29
N GLY A 67 -1.78 8.50 19.50
CA GLY A 67 -1.59 9.15 20.82
C GLY A 67 -0.20 9.71 21.09
N ASN A 68 0.79 9.50 20.22
CA ASN A 68 2.10 10.15 20.39
C ASN A 68 2.17 11.45 19.57
N PRO A 69 2.31 12.64 20.22
CA PRO A 69 2.40 13.93 19.54
C PRO A 69 3.71 14.13 18.76
N SER A 70 4.74 13.30 18.99
CA SER A 70 6.03 13.34 18.28
C SER A 70 6.02 12.48 17.00
N THR A 71 4.91 11.81 16.68
CA THR A 71 4.82 10.98 15.47
C THR A 71 3.71 11.45 14.56
N ALA A 72 3.97 11.36 13.23
CA ALA A 72 2.97 11.60 12.20
C ALA A 72 2.94 10.44 11.21
N TYR A 73 1.77 10.19 10.63
CA TYR A 73 1.61 9.33 9.47
C TYR A 73 1.41 10.17 8.22
N VAL A 74 2.13 9.84 7.16
CA VAL A 74 1.94 10.42 5.83
C VAL A 74 1.69 9.28 4.84
N GLY A 75 0.61 9.38 4.10
CA GLY A 75 0.22 8.34 3.16
C GLY A 75 -0.83 8.83 2.17
N ILE A 76 -1.37 7.87 1.42
CA ILE A 76 -2.50 8.10 0.53
C ILE A 76 -3.80 7.73 1.24
N ASP A 77 -4.92 8.35 0.85
CA ASP A 77 -6.23 7.91 1.27
C ASP A 77 -6.57 6.55 0.63
N ASN A 78 -6.42 5.48 1.42
CA ASN A 78 -6.66 4.13 0.96
C ASN A 78 -8.16 3.82 0.77
N ASP A 79 -9.06 4.51 1.48
CA ASP A 79 -10.50 4.40 1.26
C ASP A 79 -10.86 4.97 -0.10
N GLU A 80 -10.38 6.17 -0.43
CA GLU A 80 -10.55 6.78 -1.75
C GLU A 80 -9.94 5.89 -2.85
N GLY A 81 -8.73 5.38 -2.64
CA GLY A 81 -8.05 4.53 -3.62
C GLY A 81 -8.82 3.24 -3.95
N MET A 82 -9.34 2.55 -2.94
CA MET A 82 -10.14 1.34 -3.14
C MET A 82 -11.53 1.66 -3.71
N GLU A 83 -12.15 2.77 -3.31
CA GLU A 83 -13.40 3.23 -3.91
C GLU A 83 -13.22 3.50 -5.40
N LEU A 84 -12.17 4.21 -5.82
CA LEU A 84 -11.85 4.44 -7.22
C LEU A 84 -11.68 3.12 -8.00
N ALA A 85 -10.94 2.16 -7.46
CA ALA A 85 -10.70 0.88 -8.13
C ALA A 85 -11.99 0.04 -8.25
N VAL A 86 -12.77 -0.09 -7.17
CA VAL A 86 -14.00 -0.89 -7.17
C VAL A 86 -15.08 -0.24 -8.03
N SER A 87 -15.29 1.09 -7.91
CA SER A 87 -16.29 1.80 -8.72
C SER A 87 -15.98 1.72 -10.21
N TYR A 88 -14.69 1.82 -10.57
CA TYR A 88 -14.22 1.67 -11.95
C TYR A 88 -14.56 0.28 -12.51
N LEU A 89 -14.22 -0.80 -11.81
CA LEU A 89 -14.58 -2.16 -12.22
C LEU A 89 -16.09 -2.39 -12.27
N ALA A 90 -16.83 -1.83 -11.31
CA ALA A 90 -18.29 -1.91 -11.30
C ALA A 90 -18.93 -1.23 -12.52
N ARG A 91 -18.36 -0.10 -12.99
CA ARG A 91 -18.78 0.58 -14.24
C ARG A 91 -18.50 -0.25 -15.48
N LEU A 92 -17.38 -1.02 -15.49
CA LEU A 92 -17.06 -1.98 -16.56
C LEU A 92 -17.91 -3.26 -16.50
N GLY A 93 -18.88 -3.34 -15.58
CA GLY A 93 -19.81 -4.46 -15.46
C GLY A 93 -19.36 -5.57 -14.52
N HIS A 94 -18.17 -5.52 -13.95
CA HIS A 94 -17.69 -6.54 -13.02
C HIS A 94 -18.55 -6.57 -11.72
N ARG A 95 -18.91 -7.78 -11.30
CA ARG A 95 -19.65 -8.05 -10.05
C ARG A 95 -18.93 -9.06 -9.16
N LYS A 96 -18.08 -9.89 -9.76
CA LYS A 96 -17.23 -10.87 -9.06
C LYS A 96 -15.80 -10.36 -9.07
N ILE A 97 -15.46 -9.56 -8.05
CA ILE A 97 -14.17 -8.90 -7.89
C ILE A 97 -13.45 -9.55 -6.71
N ALA A 98 -12.20 -9.97 -6.92
CA ALA A 98 -11.34 -10.51 -5.86
C ALA A 98 -10.33 -9.46 -5.40
N TYR A 99 -9.87 -9.62 -4.15
CA TYR A 99 -8.76 -8.85 -3.58
C TYR A 99 -7.61 -9.79 -3.22
N LEU A 100 -6.43 -9.48 -3.74
CA LEU A 100 -5.21 -10.23 -3.47
C LEU A 100 -4.21 -9.33 -2.75
N SER A 101 -3.74 -9.76 -1.59
CA SER A 101 -2.79 -9.01 -0.76
C SER A 101 -1.57 -9.85 -0.43
N SER A 102 -0.44 -9.18 -0.30
CA SER A 102 0.69 -9.72 0.44
C SER A 102 0.36 -9.74 1.95
N SER A 103 1.31 -10.11 2.78
CA SER A 103 1.10 -10.19 4.24
C SER A 103 0.39 -8.96 4.81
N LEU A 104 -0.58 -9.17 5.70
CA LEU A 104 -1.18 -8.11 6.52
C LEU A 104 -0.26 -7.69 7.69
N GLY A 105 1.05 -7.86 7.55
CA GLY A 105 2.04 -7.48 8.55
C GLY A 105 2.30 -5.97 8.65
N SER A 106 1.84 -5.15 7.68
CA SER A 106 1.80 -3.71 7.82
C SER A 106 0.37 -3.23 8.06
N GLN A 107 0.24 -2.14 8.81
CA GLN A 107 -1.06 -1.54 9.10
C GLN A 107 -1.75 -1.05 7.84
N ILE A 108 -0.98 -0.51 6.89
CA ILE A 108 -1.49 -0.01 5.61
C ILE A 108 -2.18 -1.11 4.79
N LEU A 109 -1.62 -2.33 4.75
CA LEU A 109 -2.24 -3.44 4.04
C LEU A 109 -3.55 -3.89 4.70
N GLN A 110 -3.63 -3.81 6.05
CA GLN A 110 -4.88 -4.06 6.77
C GLN A 110 -5.94 -3.00 6.47
N ILE A 111 -5.54 -1.72 6.45
CA ILE A 111 -6.43 -0.60 6.11
C ILE A 111 -6.93 -0.75 4.67
N ARG A 112 -6.04 -1.05 3.72
CA ARG A 112 -6.37 -1.24 2.31
C ARG A 112 -7.32 -2.41 2.08
N HIS A 113 -7.12 -3.52 2.79
CA HIS A 113 -8.06 -4.65 2.75
C HIS A 113 -9.45 -4.27 3.30
N ALA A 114 -9.49 -3.58 4.44
CA ALA A 114 -10.75 -3.10 5.00
C ALA A 114 -11.46 -2.08 4.09
N ALA A 115 -10.69 -1.19 3.43
CA ALA A 115 -11.19 -0.24 2.44
C ALA A 115 -11.82 -0.96 1.22
N PHE A 116 -11.17 -2.01 0.70
CA PHE A 116 -11.76 -2.85 -0.35
C PHE A 116 -13.12 -3.41 0.07
N LEU A 117 -13.23 -3.99 1.26
CA LEU A 117 -14.50 -4.55 1.74
C LEU A 117 -15.59 -3.48 1.87
N ARG A 118 -15.25 -2.28 2.35
CA ARG A 118 -16.17 -1.14 2.41
C ARG A 118 -16.66 -0.71 1.03
N ALA A 119 -15.73 -0.53 0.09
CA ALA A 119 -16.05 -0.15 -1.29
C ALA A 119 -16.96 -1.19 -1.97
N MET A 120 -16.67 -2.48 -1.85
CA MET A 120 -17.54 -3.55 -2.36
C MET A 120 -18.96 -3.44 -1.78
N HIS A 121 -19.08 -3.25 -0.48
CA HIS A 121 -20.37 -3.10 0.18
C HIS A 121 -21.14 -1.85 -0.31
N GLN A 122 -20.47 -0.72 -0.47
CA GLN A 122 -21.05 0.54 -0.97
C GLN A 122 -21.63 0.39 -2.38
N HIS A 123 -20.98 -0.42 -3.22
CA HIS A 123 -21.46 -0.73 -4.57
C HIS A 123 -22.46 -1.90 -4.63
N GLY A 124 -22.93 -2.42 -3.49
CA GLY A 124 -23.83 -3.57 -3.44
C GLY A 124 -23.22 -4.87 -3.98
N LEU A 125 -21.89 -4.98 -3.95
CA LEU A 125 -21.15 -6.15 -4.43
C LEU A 125 -20.88 -7.09 -3.27
N ASN A 126 -21.17 -8.38 -3.49
CA ASN A 126 -20.99 -9.39 -2.45
C ASN A 126 -19.52 -9.79 -2.32
N THR A 127 -19.04 -9.83 -1.07
CA THR A 127 -17.75 -10.40 -0.72
C THR A 127 -17.96 -11.68 0.07
N THR A 128 -17.14 -12.68 -0.19
CA THR A 128 -17.10 -13.96 0.54
C THR A 128 -15.66 -14.22 0.97
N SER A 129 -15.44 -15.18 1.85
CA SER A 129 -14.08 -15.62 2.21
C SER A 129 -13.26 -16.10 1.00
N SER A 130 -13.94 -16.47 -0.10
CA SER A 130 -13.29 -16.87 -1.34
C SER A 130 -12.93 -15.68 -2.26
N SER A 131 -13.45 -14.47 -2.00
CA SER A 131 -13.13 -13.26 -2.77
C SER A 131 -11.86 -12.56 -2.29
N THR A 132 -11.27 -13.00 -1.18
CA THR A 132 -10.05 -12.39 -0.65
C THR A 132 -8.96 -13.43 -0.47
N GLY A 133 -7.72 -13.05 -0.73
CA GLY A 133 -6.53 -13.88 -0.53
C GLY A 133 -5.39 -13.04 0.03
N CYS A 134 -4.69 -13.60 1.00
CA CYS A 134 -3.54 -12.97 1.61
C CYS A 134 -2.50 -14.02 1.97
N SER A 135 -1.24 -13.82 1.58
CA SER A 135 -0.12 -14.67 1.94
C SER A 135 1.17 -13.89 2.02
N TYR A 136 2.04 -14.28 2.95
CA TYR A 136 3.34 -13.64 3.12
C TYR A 136 4.24 -13.80 1.87
N TYR A 137 4.23 -14.99 1.28
CA TYR A 137 5.04 -15.29 0.11
C TYR A 137 4.25 -15.07 -1.17
N LEU A 138 4.88 -14.41 -2.14
CA LEU A 138 4.32 -14.17 -3.47
C LEU A 138 3.92 -15.47 -4.17
N SER A 139 4.75 -16.52 -4.06
CA SER A 139 4.45 -17.85 -4.60
C SER A 139 3.14 -18.41 -4.07
N GLU A 140 2.87 -18.27 -2.78
CA GLU A 140 1.59 -18.74 -2.21
C GLU A 140 0.38 -17.96 -2.75
N CYS A 141 0.53 -16.66 -3.00
CA CYS A 141 -0.53 -15.87 -3.65
C CYS A 141 -0.86 -16.45 -5.03
N MET A 142 0.16 -16.81 -5.80
CA MET A 142 0.02 -17.34 -7.16
C MET A 142 -0.45 -18.80 -7.18
N GLU A 143 0.00 -19.63 -6.25
CA GLU A 143 -0.29 -21.06 -6.23
C GLU A 143 -1.61 -21.43 -5.53
N LYS A 144 -2.01 -20.65 -4.52
CA LYS A 144 -3.22 -20.96 -3.71
C LYS A 144 -4.39 -20.04 -4.02
N HIS A 145 -4.15 -18.71 -4.04
CA HIS A 145 -5.25 -17.75 -4.10
C HIS A 145 -5.70 -17.46 -5.52
N LEU A 146 -4.77 -17.25 -6.43
CA LEU A 146 -5.09 -16.94 -7.82
C LEU A 146 -5.89 -18.05 -8.51
N PRO A 147 -5.48 -19.34 -8.49
CA PRO A 147 -6.27 -20.42 -9.08
C PRO A 147 -7.68 -20.52 -8.48
N ARG A 148 -7.80 -20.37 -7.16
CA ARG A 148 -9.11 -20.34 -6.49
C ARG A 148 -10.01 -19.23 -7.00
N PHE A 149 -9.47 -18.03 -7.27
CA PHE A 149 -10.24 -16.91 -7.82
C PHE A 149 -10.76 -17.24 -9.23
N LEU A 150 -9.90 -17.81 -10.07
CA LEU A 150 -10.25 -18.23 -11.42
C LEU A 150 -11.32 -19.33 -11.41
N GLU A 151 -11.16 -20.36 -10.59
CA GLU A 151 -12.15 -21.46 -10.41
C GLU A 151 -13.51 -20.94 -9.91
N LYS A 152 -13.54 -19.89 -9.09
CA LYS A 152 -14.77 -19.27 -8.60
C LYS A 152 -15.39 -18.29 -9.62
N GLY A 153 -14.77 -18.13 -10.77
CA GLY A 153 -15.23 -17.26 -11.84
C GLY A 153 -15.14 -15.78 -11.47
N MET A 154 -14.12 -15.38 -10.71
CA MET A 154 -13.82 -13.95 -10.53
C MET A 154 -13.42 -13.36 -11.87
N THR A 155 -13.98 -12.21 -12.21
CA THR A 155 -13.76 -11.54 -13.48
C THR A 155 -12.80 -10.36 -13.35
N ALA A 156 -12.48 -9.95 -12.13
CA ALA A 156 -11.48 -8.93 -11.85
C ALA A 156 -10.75 -9.22 -10.53
N ILE A 157 -9.49 -8.77 -10.47
CA ILE A 157 -8.65 -8.86 -9.26
C ILE A 157 -8.07 -7.47 -8.99
N ILE A 158 -8.24 -6.98 -7.74
CA ILE A 158 -7.51 -5.84 -7.22
C ILE A 158 -6.40 -6.37 -6.35
N CYS A 159 -5.15 -6.01 -6.65
CA CYS A 159 -3.98 -6.38 -5.88
C CYS A 159 -3.55 -5.24 -4.96
N SER A 160 -3.05 -5.59 -3.79
CA SER A 160 -2.61 -4.59 -2.80
C SER A 160 -1.39 -3.79 -3.22
N GLN A 161 -0.66 -4.25 -4.23
CA GLN A 161 0.59 -3.64 -4.74
C GLN A 161 0.80 -4.02 -6.21
N ASP A 162 1.50 -3.17 -6.97
CA ASP A 162 1.80 -3.42 -8.38
C ASP A 162 2.72 -4.63 -8.61
N THR A 163 3.65 -4.90 -7.70
CA THR A 163 4.50 -6.10 -7.78
C THR A 163 3.69 -7.39 -7.73
N LEU A 164 2.68 -7.42 -6.87
CA LEU A 164 1.74 -8.54 -6.76
C LEU A 164 0.83 -8.62 -7.99
N ALA A 165 0.36 -7.48 -8.49
CA ALA A 165 -0.46 -7.39 -9.69
C ALA A 165 0.29 -7.87 -10.93
N ASN A 166 1.56 -7.49 -11.08
CA ASN A 166 2.42 -7.97 -12.16
C ASN A 166 2.61 -9.49 -12.11
N ALA A 167 2.85 -10.05 -10.91
CA ALA A 167 2.95 -11.50 -10.76
C ALA A 167 1.63 -12.20 -11.10
N ALA A 168 0.49 -11.66 -10.67
CA ALA A 168 -0.83 -12.19 -10.99
C ALA A 168 -1.11 -12.15 -12.51
N LEU A 169 -0.71 -11.06 -13.18
CA LEU A 169 -0.83 -10.90 -14.64
C LEU A 169 -0.04 -12.00 -15.37
N ILE A 170 1.24 -12.17 -15.03
CA ILE A 170 2.11 -13.20 -15.61
C ILE A 170 1.52 -14.59 -15.38
N GLN A 171 1.08 -14.88 -14.15
CA GLN A 171 0.53 -16.18 -13.79
C GLN A 171 -0.81 -16.46 -14.52
N CYS A 172 -1.70 -15.48 -14.67
CA CYS A 172 -2.91 -15.62 -15.46
C CYS A 172 -2.58 -16.01 -16.92
N GLN A 173 -1.63 -15.32 -17.53
CA GLN A 173 -1.19 -15.62 -18.91
C GLN A 173 -0.59 -17.04 -19.03
N GLN A 174 0.20 -17.48 -18.06
CA GLN A 174 0.75 -18.84 -18.01
C GLN A 174 -0.34 -19.89 -17.88
N LEU A 175 -1.43 -19.59 -17.20
CA LEU A 175 -2.62 -20.45 -17.08
C LEU A 175 -3.56 -20.36 -18.29
N GLY A 176 -3.21 -19.58 -19.32
CA GLY A 176 -3.97 -19.43 -20.56
C GLY A 176 -5.08 -18.38 -20.53
N TYR A 177 -5.18 -17.59 -19.46
CA TYR A 177 -6.13 -16.48 -19.37
C TYR A 177 -5.58 -15.24 -20.06
N LYS A 178 -6.42 -14.56 -20.83
CA LYS A 178 -6.08 -13.27 -21.44
C LYS A 178 -6.46 -12.13 -20.51
N VAL A 179 -5.55 -11.16 -20.37
CA VAL A 179 -5.76 -9.93 -19.63
C VAL A 179 -5.77 -8.79 -20.65
N PRO A 180 -6.86 -8.02 -20.76
CA PRO A 180 -8.03 -7.98 -19.88
C PRO A 180 -9.23 -8.85 -20.30
N GLU A 181 -9.20 -9.55 -21.43
CA GLU A 181 -10.37 -10.16 -22.09
C GLU A 181 -11.08 -11.20 -21.21
N ASP A 182 -10.33 -12.03 -20.47
CA ASP A 182 -10.89 -13.06 -19.57
C ASP A 182 -10.93 -12.58 -18.12
N ILE A 183 -9.99 -11.72 -17.72
CA ILE A 183 -9.86 -11.21 -16.35
C ILE A 183 -9.19 -9.84 -16.32
N SER A 184 -9.80 -8.90 -15.60
CA SER A 184 -9.22 -7.58 -15.35
C SER A 184 -8.32 -7.59 -14.12
N ILE A 185 -7.19 -6.85 -14.15
CA ILE A 185 -6.25 -6.75 -13.04
C ILE A 185 -5.97 -5.28 -12.76
N ILE A 186 -6.13 -4.88 -11.48
CA ILE A 186 -5.74 -3.55 -10.98
C ILE A 186 -4.64 -3.72 -9.93
N GLY A 187 -3.61 -2.90 -10.02
CA GLY A 187 -2.54 -2.76 -9.04
C GLY A 187 -2.74 -1.61 -8.06
N PHE A 188 -1.72 -1.36 -7.27
CA PHE A 188 -1.63 -0.22 -6.37
C PHE A 188 -0.17 0.20 -6.26
N ASP A 189 0.13 1.49 -6.20
CA ASP A 189 1.38 2.24 -6.03
C ASP A 189 1.81 3.03 -7.29
N ASP A 190 1.45 2.62 -8.50
CA ASP A 190 1.93 3.15 -9.78
C ASP A 190 3.46 3.19 -9.85
N ILE A 191 4.10 2.06 -9.52
CA ILE A 191 5.55 1.94 -9.68
C ILE A 191 5.93 1.92 -11.17
N PRO A 192 7.15 2.31 -11.56
CA PRO A 192 7.54 2.44 -12.96
C PRO A 192 7.25 1.20 -13.81
N ILE A 193 7.39 0.00 -13.24
CA ILE A 193 7.13 -1.26 -13.96
C ILE A 193 5.67 -1.38 -14.43
N ALA A 194 4.71 -0.76 -13.74
CA ALA A 194 3.29 -0.84 -14.09
C ALA A 194 3.00 -0.35 -15.52
N ALA A 195 3.75 0.63 -16.01
CA ALA A 195 3.61 1.14 -17.38
C ALA A 195 4.23 0.21 -18.44
N TYR A 196 5.09 -0.72 -18.03
CA TYR A 196 5.87 -1.59 -18.94
C TYR A 196 5.47 -3.07 -18.86
N THR A 197 4.46 -3.42 -18.05
CA THR A 197 3.86 -4.77 -18.07
C THR A 197 3.19 -5.03 -19.41
N SER A 198 2.89 -6.27 -19.72
CA SER A 198 2.15 -6.65 -20.94
C SER A 198 0.90 -7.46 -20.58
N PRO A 199 -0.30 -6.84 -20.68
CA PRO A 199 -0.60 -5.42 -20.99
C PRO A 199 -0.15 -4.45 -19.87
N PRO A 200 0.01 -3.14 -20.17
CA PRO A 200 0.28 -2.12 -19.17
C PRO A 200 -0.78 -2.11 -18.07
N LEU A 201 -0.33 -2.03 -16.81
CA LEU A 201 -1.15 -2.24 -15.61
C LEU A 201 -1.93 -0.99 -15.21
N THR A 202 -3.27 -1.10 -15.14
CA THR A 202 -4.15 -0.16 -14.46
C THR A 202 -3.85 -0.22 -12.96
N THR A 203 -3.69 0.92 -12.30
CA THR A 203 -3.26 0.95 -10.91
C THR A 203 -3.72 2.20 -10.18
N VAL A 204 -3.82 2.14 -8.86
CA VAL A 204 -4.01 3.31 -8.00
C VAL A 204 -2.65 3.93 -7.71
N ARG A 205 -2.48 5.20 -8.08
CA ARG A 205 -1.21 5.92 -7.91
C ARG A 205 -1.00 6.38 -6.48
N GLN A 206 0.21 6.14 -5.98
CA GLN A 206 0.82 6.87 -4.88
C GLN A 206 1.90 7.81 -5.44
N ASP A 207 1.65 9.11 -5.46
CA ASP A 207 2.66 10.07 -5.92
C ASP A 207 3.78 10.19 -4.89
N ARG A 208 4.92 9.53 -5.18
CA ARG A 208 6.06 9.47 -4.27
C ARG A 208 6.70 10.83 -4.04
N LEU A 209 6.67 11.72 -5.05
CA LEU A 209 7.23 13.05 -4.90
C LEU A 209 6.36 13.87 -3.94
N GLU A 210 5.06 13.80 -4.10
CA GLU A 210 4.12 14.48 -3.19
C GLU A 210 4.16 13.86 -1.78
N LEU A 211 4.28 12.53 -1.67
CA LEU A 211 4.49 11.86 -0.37
C LEU A 211 5.77 12.36 0.31
N GLY A 212 6.89 12.46 -0.42
CA GLY A 212 8.15 12.99 0.11
C GLY A 212 8.05 14.44 0.56
N LYS A 213 7.38 15.30 -0.22
CA LYS A 213 7.11 16.69 0.16
C LYS A 213 6.25 16.78 1.42
N SER A 214 5.17 16.00 1.47
CA SER A 214 4.25 15.97 2.61
C SER A 214 4.93 15.43 3.86
N GLY A 215 5.78 14.41 3.71
CA GLY A 215 6.62 13.91 4.79
C GLY A 215 7.55 14.98 5.36
N PHE A 216 8.21 15.74 4.49
CA PHE A 216 9.06 16.85 4.92
C PHE A 216 8.26 17.93 5.68
N PHE A 217 7.06 18.30 5.19
CA PHE A 217 6.20 19.25 5.90
C PHE A 217 5.76 18.71 7.26
N ALA A 218 5.37 17.43 7.33
CA ALA A 218 4.98 16.81 8.58
C ALA A 218 6.13 16.79 9.59
N LEU A 219 7.33 16.38 9.17
CA LEU A 219 8.51 16.36 10.05
C LEU A 219 8.89 17.77 10.50
N SER A 220 8.91 18.73 9.59
CA SER A 220 9.18 20.14 9.93
C SER A 220 8.19 20.70 10.94
N SER A 221 6.90 20.32 10.84
CA SER A 221 5.88 20.71 11.80
C SER A 221 6.17 20.12 13.18
N LEU A 222 6.49 18.83 13.26
CA LEU A 222 6.84 18.16 14.52
C LEU A 222 8.08 18.79 15.15
N LEU A 223 9.12 19.09 14.38
CA LEU A 223 10.34 19.78 14.85
C LEU A 223 10.05 21.18 15.42
N ASN A 224 9.00 21.85 14.94
CA ASN A 224 8.52 23.12 15.47
C ASN A 224 7.43 22.96 16.54
N SER A 225 7.31 21.78 17.13
CA SER A 225 6.32 21.46 18.18
C SER A 225 4.86 21.62 17.76
N ILE A 226 4.59 21.52 16.46
CA ILE A 226 3.23 21.46 15.91
C ILE A 226 2.86 19.97 15.72
N SER A 227 1.98 19.46 16.57
CA SER A 227 1.55 18.07 16.51
C SER A 227 0.61 17.85 15.32
N ILE A 228 1.03 16.96 14.40
CA ILE A 228 0.23 16.46 13.28
C ILE A 228 0.13 14.96 13.45
N SER A 229 -1.07 14.41 13.45
CA SER A 229 -1.26 12.95 13.56
C SER A 229 -1.24 12.25 12.21
N THR A 230 -1.89 12.84 11.20
CA THR A 230 -2.10 12.21 9.89
C THR A 230 -2.13 13.25 8.78
N PHE A 231 -1.46 12.94 7.68
CA PHE A 231 -1.48 13.72 6.45
C PHE A 231 -1.78 12.77 5.28
N LEU A 232 -2.97 12.84 4.71
CA LEU A 232 -3.41 11.98 3.60
C LEU A 232 -3.46 12.76 2.30
N LEU A 233 -2.89 12.17 1.26
CA LEU A 233 -2.98 12.64 -0.11
C LEU A 233 -4.14 11.94 -0.82
N HIS A 234 -4.73 12.61 -1.80
CA HIS A 234 -5.74 12.03 -2.66
C HIS A 234 -5.19 10.90 -3.52
N ALA A 235 -5.99 9.84 -3.68
CA ALA A 235 -5.71 8.75 -4.59
C ALA A 235 -6.05 9.13 -6.04
N GLN A 236 -5.37 8.50 -7.01
CA GLN A 236 -5.68 8.61 -8.43
C GLN A 236 -5.68 7.25 -9.08
N LEU A 237 -6.73 6.91 -9.82
CA LEU A 237 -6.70 5.72 -10.67
C LEU A 237 -6.03 6.07 -12.00
N ILE A 238 -5.00 5.31 -12.36
CA ILE A 238 -4.28 5.41 -13.63
C ILE A 238 -4.76 4.27 -14.51
N GLU A 239 -5.69 4.59 -15.39
CA GLU A 239 -6.24 3.63 -16.34
C GLU A 239 -5.21 3.28 -17.42
N ARG A 240 -5.00 1.96 -17.64
CA ARG A 240 -4.14 1.40 -18.71
C ARG A 240 -4.87 0.26 -19.39
N LYS A 241 -4.16 -0.82 -19.77
CA LYS A 241 -4.68 -1.88 -20.64
C LYS A 241 -4.94 -3.21 -19.93
N SER A 242 -4.75 -3.30 -18.63
CA SER A 242 -4.99 -4.53 -17.86
C SER A 242 -6.44 -4.69 -17.36
N THR A 243 -7.30 -3.77 -17.74
CA THR A 243 -8.74 -3.77 -17.40
C THR A 243 -9.57 -3.58 -18.65
N GLY A 244 -10.73 -4.25 -18.72
CA GLY A 244 -11.69 -4.19 -19.82
C GLY A 244 -13.11 -4.40 -19.32
N GLU A 245 -14.08 -4.42 -20.19
CA GLU A 245 -15.45 -4.79 -19.86
C GLU A 245 -15.53 -6.24 -19.35
N VAL A 246 -16.53 -6.52 -18.51
CA VAL A 246 -16.74 -7.88 -18.01
C VAL A 246 -16.89 -8.86 -19.17
N PRO A 247 -16.23 -10.05 -19.16
CA PRO A 247 -16.38 -11.05 -20.21
C PRO A 247 -17.85 -11.43 -20.46
N VAL A 248 -18.26 -11.42 -21.72
CA VAL A 248 -19.59 -11.90 -22.12
C VAL A 248 -19.58 -13.42 -22.03
N THR A 249 -20.33 -14.00 -21.11
CA THR A 249 -20.50 -15.45 -20.93
C THR A 249 -21.52 -16.04 -21.89
#